data_014d1c078213bd39765970eab6adadc8
#
_entry.id   014d1c078213bd39765970eab6adadc8
#
_cell.length_a   1.000
_cell.length_b   1.000
_cell.length_c   1.000
_cell.angle_alpha   90.00
_cell.angle_beta   90.00
_cell.angle_gamma   90.00
#
_symmetry.space_group_name_H-M   'P 1'
#
loop_
_entity.id
_entity.type
_entity.pdbx_description
1 polymer ?
#
loop_
_entity_poly.entity_id
_entity_poly.type
_entity_poly.pdbx_seq_one_letter_code
_entity_poly.pdbx_strand_id
1 'polypeptide(L)'
;MSLLNLRQTKIRTRLYLLTTVTTLLLLIPFVSMLNSYQHDLMQSKQTKTRHIVETGYGVLSYFHQLQIDGTLSEQQAQTQAKQAIAKLRYEADDYFWINDLQPSMIMHPMKPQLDGKDLSNAADPTGKKLFVEFTKVAKQQGEGFVDYMWPKPGSSVDVGKISYVKLFKPWGWILGSGVYIDDVNALIWKRLQSILIILSLVIIVMLILSVVIGNSITKPCEETKQALEEIAKGDGDLTKQLSVQGSDELSHIAQAFNEFTEKIRHTITNITPITDNVNHSANELTQLSQHASIKALEQQQSVDTVASAMNELHASNQEVANAASSAAKAAHTASSKGKEGSSVIGKA
;
A
#
# COMPACT_ATOMS: atom_id res chain seq x y z
N MET A 1 1.47 1.20 22.84
CA MET A 1 0.85 1.95 21.73
C MET A 1 0.70 1.00 20.56
N SER A 2 -0.51 0.52 20.27
CA SER A 2 -0.77 -0.36 19.14
C SER A 2 -0.58 0.47 17.86
N LEU A 3 0.53 0.24 17.20
CA LEU A 3 0.82 0.74 15.87
C LEU A 3 -0.40 0.50 14.97
N LEU A 4 -1.06 1.59 14.57
CA LEU A 4 -2.11 1.69 13.56
C LEU A 4 -2.97 0.42 13.44
N ASN A 5 -4.14 0.42 14.08
CA ASN A 5 -5.10 -0.67 13.86
C ASN A 5 -5.65 -0.59 12.43
N LEU A 6 -4.81 -1.03 11.49
CA LEU A 6 -5.09 -0.99 10.06
C LEU A 6 -6.39 -1.73 9.70
N ARG A 7 -6.82 -2.68 10.55
CA ARG A 7 -8.09 -3.41 10.33
C ARG A 7 -9.34 -2.53 10.39
N GLN A 8 -9.26 -1.34 11.01
CA GLN A 8 -10.38 -0.39 11.05
C GLN A 8 -10.49 0.47 9.77
N THR A 9 -9.50 0.44 8.89
CA THR A 9 -9.49 1.22 7.65
C THR A 9 -9.79 0.35 6.44
N LYS A 10 -10.46 0.93 5.43
CA LYS A 10 -10.75 0.25 4.15
C LYS A 10 -9.45 -0.14 3.44
N ILE A 11 -9.45 -1.26 2.73
CA ILE A 11 -8.29 -1.75 1.96
C ILE A 11 -7.74 -0.67 1.02
N ARG A 12 -8.62 0.04 0.31
CA ARG A 12 -8.26 1.16 -0.57
C ARG A 12 -7.47 2.25 0.15
N THR A 13 -7.87 2.62 1.37
CA THR A 13 -7.16 3.62 2.18
C THR A 13 -5.78 3.14 2.60
N ARG A 14 -5.62 1.85 2.92
CA ARG A 14 -4.31 1.26 3.25
C ARG A 14 -3.35 1.28 2.06
N LEU A 15 -3.84 1.00 0.85
CA LEU A 15 -3.04 1.06 -0.38
C LEU A 15 -2.59 2.49 -0.68
N TYR A 16 -3.47 3.48 -0.57
CA TYR A 16 -3.08 4.89 -0.73
C TYR A 16 -2.08 5.34 0.34
N LEU A 17 -2.25 4.91 1.59
CA LEU A 17 -1.30 5.20 2.66
C LEU A 17 0.07 4.59 2.37
N LEU A 18 0.11 3.34 1.92
CA LEU A 18 1.35 2.68 1.49
C LEU A 18 2.03 3.45 0.35
N THR A 19 1.27 3.82 -0.70
CA THR A 19 1.78 4.60 -1.82
C THR A 19 2.32 5.96 -1.37
N THR A 20 1.63 6.64 -0.47
CA THR A 20 2.05 7.93 0.08
C THR A 20 3.35 7.79 0.88
N VAL A 21 3.44 6.80 1.77
CA VAL A 21 4.64 6.54 2.58
C VAL A 21 5.83 6.18 1.69
N THR A 22 5.65 5.31 0.70
CA THR A 22 6.73 4.95 -0.23
C THR A 22 7.18 6.15 -1.07
N THR A 23 6.26 7.00 -1.51
CA THR A 23 6.60 8.25 -2.22
C THR A 23 7.40 9.20 -1.33
N LEU A 24 7.01 9.39 -0.07
CA LEU A 24 7.75 10.21 0.90
C LEU A 24 9.15 9.65 1.18
N LEU A 25 9.26 8.32 1.32
CA LEU A 25 10.56 7.66 1.52
C LEU A 25 11.50 7.83 0.31
N LEU A 26 10.96 7.88 -0.91
CA LEU A 26 11.75 8.16 -2.12
C LEU A 26 12.24 9.60 -2.20
N LEU A 27 11.57 10.57 -1.56
CA LEU A 27 12.01 11.97 -1.55
C LEU A 27 13.27 12.19 -0.71
N ILE A 28 13.49 11.41 0.35
CA ILE A 28 14.63 11.56 1.26
C ILE A 28 15.97 11.36 0.52
N PRO A 29 16.24 10.23 -0.14
CA PRO A 29 17.49 10.03 -0.89
C PRO A 29 17.62 11.02 -2.05
N PHE A 30 16.51 11.47 -2.61
CA PHE A 30 16.50 12.46 -3.67
C PHE A 30 17.01 13.83 -3.21
N VAL A 31 16.52 14.35 -2.09
CA VAL A 31 17.00 15.62 -1.50
C VAL A 31 18.47 15.50 -1.09
N SER A 32 18.87 14.37 -0.49
CA SER A 32 20.25 14.09 -0.15
C SER A 32 21.16 14.09 -1.39
N MET A 33 20.74 13.43 -2.46
CA MET A 33 21.48 13.38 -3.72
C MET A 33 21.65 14.77 -4.37
N LEU A 34 20.62 15.61 -4.30
CA LEU A 34 20.68 16.97 -4.85
C LEU A 34 21.70 17.83 -4.08
N ASN A 35 21.68 17.76 -2.75
CA ASN A 35 22.64 18.49 -1.90
C ASN A 35 24.08 18.00 -2.15
N SER A 36 24.31 16.68 -2.22
CA SER A 36 25.61 16.12 -2.55
C SER A 36 26.08 16.59 -3.94
N TYR A 37 25.22 16.55 -4.94
CA TYR A 37 25.56 16.96 -6.29
C TYR A 37 26.01 18.43 -6.37
N GLN A 38 25.30 19.32 -5.65
CA GLN A 38 25.67 20.74 -5.58
C GLN A 38 27.04 20.93 -4.91
N HIS A 39 27.28 20.22 -3.81
CA HIS A 39 28.55 20.28 -3.09
C HIS A 39 29.71 19.75 -3.95
N ASP A 40 29.54 18.56 -4.56
CA ASP A 40 30.55 17.90 -5.38
C ASP A 40 30.90 18.72 -6.62
N LEU A 41 29.90 19.32 -7.26
CA LEU A 41 30.11 20.19 -8.42
C LEU A 41 30.92 21.43 -8.05
N MET A 42 30.60 22.07 -6.93
CA MET A 42 31.34 23.23 -6.41
C MET A 42 32.78 22.85 -6.06
N GLN A 43 32.97 21.76 -5.33
CA GLN A 43 34.30 21.25 -4.96
C GLN A 43 35.13 20.88 -6.21
N SER A 44 34.51 20.24 -7.21
CA SER A 44 35.18 19.92 -8.48
C SER A 44 35.64 21.17 -9.21
N LYS A 45 34.80 22.21 -9.30
CA LYS A 45 35.13 23.48 -9.90
C LYS A 45 36.28 24.20 -9.15
N GLN A 46 36.22 24.21 -7.81
CA GLN A 46 37.29 24.76 -6.99
C GLN A 46 38.63 24.02 -7.21
N THR A 47 38.61 22.68 -7.16
CA THR A 47 39.82 21.87 -7.39
C THR A 47 40.40 22.12 -8.76
N LYS A 48 39.57 22.16 -9.81
CA LYS A 48 40.00 22.50 -11.18
C LYS A 48 40.63 23.88 -11.25
N THR A 49 39.99 24.90 -10.64
CA THR A 49 40.50 26.27 -10.59
C THR A 49 41.86 26.35 -9.89
N ARG A 50 42.06 25.62 -8.78
CA ARG A 50 43.34 25.52 -8.11
C ARG A 50 44.42 24.95 -9.02
N HIS A 51 44.17 23.82 -9.70
CA HIS A 51 45.13 23.19 -10.60
C HIS A 51 45.49 24.11 -11.80
N ILE A 52 44.51 24.88 -12.28
CA ILE A 52 44.76 25.86 -13.37
C ILE A 52 45.68 26.97 -12.85
N VAL A 53 45.45 27.51 -11.66
CA VAL A 53 46.35 28.54 -11.08
C VAL A 53 47.73 27.96 -10.77
N GLU A 54 47.84 26.70 -10.31
CA GLU A 54 49.11 26.03 -10.13
C GLU A 54 49.87 25.87 -11.45
N THR A 55 49.17 25.59 -12.56
CA THR A 55 49.78 25.56 -13.89
C THR A 55 50.31 26.95 -14.31
N GLY A 56 49.51 28.01 -14.12
CA GLY A 56 49.95 29.39 -14.36
C GLY A 56 51.13 29.81 -13.48
N TYR A 57 51.13 29.32 -12.20
CA TYR A 57 52.25 29.53 -11.30
C TYR A 57 53.56 28.87 -11.84
N GLY A 58 53.45 27.70 -12.47
CA GLY A 58 54.58 27.06 -13.15
C GLY A 58 55.19 27.96 -14.27
N VAL A 59 54.33 28.71 -14.98
CA VAL A 59 54.83 29.69 -15.98
C VAL A 59 55.64 30.83 -15.32
N LEU A 60 55.14 31.37 -14.18
CA LEU A 60 55.91 32.39 -13.45
C LEU A 60 57.25 31.82 -12.95
N SER A 61 57.24 30.59 -12.43
CA SER A 61 58.43 29.90 -11.94
C SER A 61 59.46 29.69 -13.06
N TYR A 62 59.02 29.35 -14.25
CA TYR A 62 59.90 29.19 -15.42
C TYR A 62 60.61 30.51 -15.76
N PHE A 63 59.93 31.61 -15.86
CA PHE A 63 60.56 32.90 -16.16
C PHE A 63 61.45 33.40 -15.03
N HIS A 64 61.08 33.12 -13.77
CA HIS A 64 61.94 33.41 -12.64
C HIS A 64 63.24 32.57 -12.68
N GLN A 65 63.18 31.32 -13.12
CA GLN A 65 64.36 30.50 -13.29
C GLN A 65 65.33 31.10 -14.37
N LEU A 66 64.76 31.58 -15.50
CA LEU A 66 65.58 32.29 -16.51
C LEU A 66 66.24 33.57 -15.95
N GLN A 67 65.61 34.24 -15.00
CA GLN A 67 66.23 35.35 -14.28
C GLN A 67 67.40 34.88 -13.38
N ILE A 68 67.18 33.79 -12.60
CA ILE A 68 68.21 33.23 -11.73
C ILE A 68 69.45 32.77 -12.55
N ASP A 69 69.18 32.10 -13.68
CA ASP A 69 70.23 31.60 -14.60
C ASP A 69 70.95 32.72 -15.35
N GLY A 70 70.56 34.01 -15.14
CA GLY A 70 71.15 35.16 -15.82
C GLY A 70 70.82 35.29 -17.29
N THR A 71 69.88 34.49 -17.83
CA THR A 71 69.43 34.55 -19.24
C THR A 71 68.56 35.77 -19.47
N LEU A 72 67.81 36.22 -18.52
CA LEU A 72 66.92 37.39 -18.53
C LEU A 72 67.23 38.29 -17.33
N SER A 73 67.16 39.61 -17.53
CA SER A 73 67.06 40.52 -16.39
C SER A 73 65.72 40.36 -15.70
N GLU A 74 65.61 40.73 -14.43
CA GLU A 74 64.32 40.65 -13.69
C GLU A 74 63.19 41.36 -14.44
N GLN A 75 63.43 42.57 -14.98
CA GLN A 75 62.45 43.34 -15.74
C GLN A 75 62.02 42.59 -17.02
N GLN A 76 62.96 41.94 -17.74
CA GLN A 76 62.65 41.14 -18.91
C GLN A 76 61.82 39.89 -18.53
N ALA A 77 62.23 39.13 -17.49
CA ALA A 77 61.54 37.97 -17.00
C ALA A 77 60.11 38.28 -16.56
N GLN A 78 59.92 39.34 -15.78
CA GLN A 78 58.59 39.80 -15.35
C GLN A 78 57.70 40.22 -16.54
N THR A 79 58.29 40.94 -17.51
CA THR A 79 57.53 41.38 -18.71
C THR A 79 57.09 40.21 -19.57
N GLN A 80 57.99 39.26 -19.82
CA GLN A 80 57.65 38.04 -20.59
C GLN A 80 56.66 37.17 -19.86
N ALA A 81 56.81 36.99 -18.53
CA ALA A 81 55.84 36.27 -17.70
C ALA A 81 54.44 36.87 -17.76
N LYS A 82 54.32 38.21 -17.61
CA LYS A 82 53.05 38.92 -17.76
C LYS A 82 52.40 38.68 -19.11
N GLN A 83 53.20 38.80 -20.20
CA GLN A 83 52.72 38.59 -21.58
C GLN A 83 52.25 37.15 -21.80
N ALA A 84 52.99 36.17 -21.28
CA ALA A 84 52.58 34.76 -21.34
C ALA A 84 51.28 34.49 -20.59
N ILE A 85 51.19 34.90 -19.33
CA ILE A 85 49.98 34.74 -18.51
C ILE A 85 48.78 35.49 -19.12
N ALA A 86 48.98 36.71 -19.65
CA ALA A 86 47.90 37.49 -20.27
C ALA A 86 47.26 36.80 -21.47
N LYS A 87 47.98 35.90 -22.17
CA LYS A 87 47.48 35.14 -23.32
C LYS A 87 46.86 33.81 -22.96
N LEU A 88 47.06 33.29 -21.74
CA LEU A 88 46.47 32.03 -21.34
C LEU A 88 44.95 32.17 -21.21
N ARG A 89 44.23 31.21 -21.78
CA ARG A 89 42.78 31.04 -21.69
C ARG A 89 42.49 29.58 -21.41
N TYR A 90 41.39 29.36 -20.74
CA TYR A 90 40.87 28.02 -20.51
C TYR A 90 39.33 28.05 -20.51
N GLU A 91 38.70 26.90 -20.58
CA GLU A 91 37.26 26.78 -20.88
C GLU A 91 36.91 27.63 -22.14
N ALA A 92 35.99 28.61 -22.06
CA ALA A 92 35.70 29.49 -23.19
C ALA A 92 36.63 30.71 -23.19
N ASP A 93 36.49 31.61 -22.23
CA ASP A 93 37.18 32.88 -22.13
C ASP A 93 37.73 33.16 -20.74
N ASP A 94 37.86 32.16 -19.89
CA ASP A 94 38.40 32.32 -18.54
C ASP A 94 39.88 32.68 -18.60
N TYR A 95 40.33 33.50 -17.66
CA TYR A 95 41.60 34.18 -17.72
C TYR A 95 42.28 34.25 -16.34
N PHE A 96 43.59 34.57 -16.39
CA PHE A 96 44.38 34.86 -15.19
C PHE A 96 44.57 36.39 -15.06
N TRP A 97 44.72 36.85 -13.83
CA TRP A 97 45.20 38.18 -13.52
C TRP A 97 46.36 38.11 -12.52
N ILE A 98 47.10 39.21 -12.45
CA ILE A 98 48.18 39.37 -11.47
C ILE A 98 47.99 40.70 -10.75
N ASN A 99 47.99 40.67 -9.44
CA ASN A 99 48.06 41.86 -8.57
C ASN A 99 49.23 41.71 -7.57
N ASP A 100 49.63 42.78 -6.94
CA ASP A 100 50.66 42.73 -5.91
C ASP A 100 50.10 42.61 -4.49
N LEU A 101 50.99 42.64 -3.48
CA LEU A 101 50.64 42.63 -2.05
C LEU A 101 50.11 43.93 -1.51
N GLN A 102 50.05 45.02 -2.32
CA GLN A 102 49.48 46.34 -2.02
C GLN A 102 48.19 46.60 -2.76
N PRO A 103 47.36 45.64 -2.97
CA PRO A 103 46.23 45.45 -3.91
C PRO A 103 46.30 46.31 -5.19
N SER A 104 47.51 46.49 -5.80
CA SER A 104 47.65 47.15 -7.10
C SER A 104 47.59 46.14 -8.22
N MET A 105 46.89 46.44 -9.32
CA MET A 105 46.81 45.56 -10.45
C MET A 105 48.14 45.62 -11.26
N ILE A 106 48.75 44.46 -11.47
CA ILE A 106 49.93 44.30 -12.31
C ILE A 106 49.54 43.96 -13.76
N MET A 107 48.54 43.11 -13.92
CA MET A 107 48.06 42.74 -15.26
C MET A 107 46.64 42.16 -15.16
N HIS A 108 45.71 42.69 -15.96
CA HIS A 108 44.36 42.15 -16.11
C HIS A 108 43.97 42.08 -17.60
N PRO A 109 43.94 40.90 -18.24
CA PRO A 109 43.79 40.79 -19.68
C PRO A 109 42.43 41.27 -20.21
N MET A 110 41.37 41.19 -19.42
CA MET A 110 40.01 41.61 -19.81
C MET A 110 39.68 43.04 -19.42
N LYS A 111 40.47 43.65 -18.50
CA LYS A 111 40.32 45.04 -18.06
C LYS A 111 41.69 45.72 -17.94
N PRO A 112 42.44 45.93 -19.07
CA PRO A 112 43.77 46.51 -19.04
C PRO A 112 43.81 47.92 -18.43
N GLN A 113 42.68 48.61 -18.42
CA GLN A 113 42.54 49.93 -17.76
C GLN A 113 42.73 49.89 -16.23
N LEU A 114 42.80 48.71 -15.63
CA LEU A 114 43.12 48.54 -14.20
C LEU A 114 44.62 48.44 -13.92
N ASP A 115 45.41 48.08 -14.96
CA ASP A 115 46.85 47.89 -14.79
C ASP A 115 47.54 49.12 -14.22
N GLY A 116 48.35 48.91 -13.20
CA GLY A 116 49.04 49.96 -12.47
C GLY A 116 48.17 50.71 -11.44
N LYS A 117 46.89 50.46 -11.30
CA LYS A 117 46.02 51.15 -10.36
C LYS A 117 46.01 50.49 -8.99
N ASP A 118 45.95 51.32 -7.95
CA ASP A 118 45.59 50.89 -6.58
C ASP A 118 44.11 50.56 -6.52
N LEU A 119 43.83 49.32 -6.15
CA LEU A 119 42.48 48.76 -6.01
C LEU A 119 42.03 48.52 -4.56
N SER A 120 42.75 49.14 -3.60
CA SER A 120 42.43 49.04 -2.14
C SER A 120 41.01 49.46 -1.82
N ASN A 121 40.42 50.34 -2.60
CA ASN A 121 39.07 50.84 -2.44
C ASN A 121 38.05 50.26 -3.45
N ALA A 122 38.51 49.39 -4.34
CA ALA A 122 37.66 48.73 -5.31
C ALA A 122 36.79 47.67 -4.59
N ALA A 123 35.50 47.89 -4.60
CA ALA A 123 34.51 46.99 -3.97
C ALA A 123 33.56 46.45 -5.04
N ASP A 124 33.09 45.25 -4.81
CA ASP A 124 32.01 44.64 -5.60
C ASP A 124 30.63 45.23 -5.18
N PRO A 125 29.54 44.94 -5.87
CA PRO A 125 28.21 45.43 -5.53
C PRO A 125 27.72 45.08 -4.13
N THR A 126 28.31 44.06 -3.48
CA THR A 126 28.00 43.69 -2.08
C THR A 126 28.81 44.51 -1.07
N GLY A 127 29.75 45.37 -1.52
CA GLY A 127 30.65 46.16 -0.67
C GLY A 127 31.94 45.42 -0.30
N LYS A 128 32.19 44.23 -0.84
CA LYS A 128 33.38 43.42 -0.55
C LYS A 128 34.60 43.98 -1.34
N LYS A 129 35.66 44.37 -0.62
CA LYS A 129 36.94 44.82 -1.21
C LYS A 129 37.76 43.61 -1.67
N LEU A 130 37.43 43.08 -2.84
CA LEU A 130 37.92 41.78 -3.32
C LEU A 130 39.46 41.75 -3.41
N PHE A 131 40.15 42.78 -3.90
CA PHE A 131 41.60 42.79 -4.03
C PHE A 131 42.31 42.86 -2.67
N VAL A 132 41.68 43.48 -1.66
CA VAL A 132 42.16 43.43 -0.29
C VAL A 132 42.04 42.03 0.29
N GLU A 133 40.92 41.35 0.02
CA GLU A 133 40.74 39.93 0.46
C GLU A 133 41.73 38.99 -0.25
N PHE A 134 42.03 39.17 -1.55
CA PHE A 134 43.08 38.41 -2.25
C PHE A 134 44.43 38.58 -1.54
N THR A 135 44.79 39.81 -1.26
CA THR A 135 46.05 40.16 -0.56
C THR A 135 46.10 39.57 0.85
N LYS A 136 45.00 39.61 1.58
CA LYS A 136 44.88 39.05 2.91
C LYS A 136 45.08 37.52 2.89
N VAL A 137 44.38 36.81 2.02
CA VAL A 137 44.54 35.35 1.84
C VAL A 137 45.97 35.00 1.44
N ALA A 138 46.53 35.70 0.48
CA ALA A 138 47.91 35.48 0.00
C ALA A 138 48.95 35.72 1.12
N LYS A 139 48.78 36.77 1.91
CA LYS A 139 49.70 37.08 3.05
C LYS A 139 49.59 36.10 4.19
N GLN A 140 48.37 35.64 4.55
CA GLN A 140 48.14 34.80 5.72
C GLN A 140 48.38 33.32 5.45
N GLN A 141 47.99 32.84 4.26
CA GLN A 141 47.93 31.40 3.94
C GLN A 141 48.85 31.04 2.74
N GLY A 142 49.33 32.03 2.00
CA GLY A 142 50.06 31.82 0.76
C GLY A 142 49.15 31.59 -0.45
N GLU A 143 48.04 30.95 -0.25
CA GLU A 143 47.06 30.61 -1.32
C GLU A 143 45.68 30.36 -0.70
N GLY A 144 44.63 30.46 -1.50
CA GLY A 144 43.28 30.16 -1.04
C GLY A 144 42.18 30.66 -1.96
N PHE A 145 40.93 30.33 -1.60
CA PHE A 145 39.74 30.73 -2.35
C PHE A 145 39.13 32.02 -1.78
N VAL A 146 38.64 32.86 -2.72
CA VAL A 146 37.86 34.06 -2.40
C VAL A 146 36.64 34.11 -3.32
N ASP A 147 35.46 34.27 -2.72
CA ASP A 147 34.19 34.50 -3.44
C ASP A 147 33.91 36.01 -3.51
N TYR A 148 33.39 36.49 -4.63
CA TYR A 148 33.03 37.89 -4.86
C TYR A 148 32.15 38.04 -6.09
N MET A 149 31.64 39.25 -6.35
CA MET A 149 30.90 39.55 -7.57
C MET A 149 31.84 40.17 -8.61
N TRP A 150 31.76 39.66 -9.85
CA TRP A 150 32.58 40.17 -10.96
C TRP A 150 31.92 39.89 -12.31
N PRO A 151 31.99 40.82 -13.29
CA PRO A 151 31.38 40.60 -14.60
C PRO A 151 32.15 39.58 -15.42
N LYS A 152 31.41 38.80 -16.21
CA LYS A 152 32.00 37.92 -17.24
C LYS A 152 32.69 38.72 -18.34
N PRO A 153 33.66 38.12 -19.05
CA PRO A 153 34.21 38.72 -20.26
C PRO A 153 33.10 39.16 -21.23
N GLY A 154 33.15 40.40 -21.69
CA GLY A 154 32.14 40.96 -22.60
C GLY A 154 30.80 41.36 -21.96
N SER A 155 30.63 41.21 -20.66
CA SER A 155 29.43 41.61 -19.90
C SER A 155 29.74 42.78 -18.94
N SER A 156 28.71 43.59 -18.65
CA SER A 156 28.76 44.59 -17.60
C SER A 156 27.97 44.14 -16.32
N VAL A 157 27.33 42.98 -16.36
CA VAL A 157 26.53 42.45 -15.24
C VAL A 157 27.43 41.65 -14.30
N ASP A 158 27.50 42.05 -13.04
CA ASP A 158 28.23 41.33 -12.02
C ASP A 158 27.52 40.05 -11.65
N VAL A 159 28.23 38.93 -11.62
CA VAL A 159 27.78 37.61 -11.24
C VAL A 159 28.72 37.02 -10.18
N GLY A 160 28.25 36.09 -9.40
CA GLY A 160 29.09 35.42 -8.39
C GLY A 160 30.29 34.72 -9.06
N LYS A 161 31.49 34.95 -8.53
CA LYS A 161 32.75 34.33 -8.97
C LYS A 161 33.49 33.79 -7.74
N ILE A 162 34.04 32.56 -7.88
CA ILE A 162 34.99 32.01 -6.89
C ILE A 162 36.33 31.93 -7.58
N SER A 163 37.33 32.54 -6.95
CA SER A 163 38.69 32.55 -7.49
C SER A 163 39.68 31.92 -6.51
N TYR A 164 40.65 31.21 -7.06
CA TYR A 164 41.81 30.77 -6.32
C TYR A 164 42.94 31.76 -6.54
N VAL A 165 43.63 32.19 -5.50
CA VAL A 165 44.76 33.09 -5.55
C VAL A 165 45.98 32.43 -4.92
N LYS A 166 47.17 32.64 -5.53
CA LYS A 166 48.44 32.06 -5.05
C LYS A 166 49.53 33.08 -5.10
N LEU A 167 50.25 33.23 -4.00
CA LEU A 167 51.39 34.15 -3.86
C LEU A 167 52.65 33.60 -4.56
N PHE A 168 53.14 34.32 -5.53
CA PHE A 168 54.46 34.10 -6.08
C PHE A 168 55.48 34.99 -5.34
N LYS A 169 56.06 34.41 -4.28
CA LYS A 169 56.95 35.11 -3.35
C LYS A 169 58.14 35.85 -4.02
N PRO A 170 58.83 35.29 -5.05
CA PRO A 170 60.01 35.92 -5.60
C PRO A 170 59.77 37.36 -6.12
N TRP A 171 58.58 37.62 -6.71
CA TRP A 171 58.25 38.94 -7.24
C TRP A 171 57.17 39.66 -6.41
N GLY A 172 56.66 39.06 -5.31
CA GLY A 172 55.58 39.63 -4.52
C GLY A 172 54.24 39.68 -5.28
N TRP A 173 54.08 38.83 -6.29
CA TRP A 173 52.90 38.79 -7.15
C TRP A 173 51.86 37.78 -6.64
N ILE A 174 50.60 38.13 -6.80
CA ILE A 174 49.47 37.24 -6.57
C ILE A 174 48.87 36.88 -7.90
N LEU A 175 49.00 35.61 -8.29
CA LEU A 175 48.37 35.06 -9.49
C LEU A 175 46.99 34.55 -9.07
N GLY A 176 45.95 34.97 -9.81
CA GLY A 176 44.58 34.53 -9.58
C GLY A 176 43.88 34.10 -10.85
N SER A 177 42.95 33.19 -10.69
CA SER A 177 41.96 32.81 -11.70
C SER A 177 40.71 32.28 -11.01
N GLY A 178 39.57 32.20 -11.71
CA GLY A 178 38.32 31.79 -11.05
C GLY A 178 37.22 31.40 -12.02
N VAL A 179 36.21 30.74 -11.48
CA VAL A 179 35.04 30.28 -12.19
C VAL A 179 33.77 31.03 -11.74
N TYR A 180 32.82 31.19 -12.63
CA TYR A 180 31.57 31.88 -12.38
C TYR A 180 30.53 30.91 -11.80
N ILE A 181 29.81 31.34 -10.74
CA ILE A 181 28.86 30.48 -9.97
C ILE A 181 27.54 30.31 -10.75
N ASP A 182 27.16 31.27 -11.57
CA ASP A 182 25.93 31.20 -12.34
C ASP A 182 25.96 30.04 -13.36
N ASP A 183 27.12 29.69 -13.92
CA ASP A 183 27.29 28.50 -14.75
C ASP A 183 27.05 27.22 -13.98
N VAL A 184 27.50 27.19 -12.73
CA VAL A 184 27.22 26.07 -11.80
C VAL A 184 25.72 25.97 -11.51
N ASN A 185 25.08 27.11 -11.21
CA ASN A 185 23.65 27.16 -10.96
C ASN A 185 22.83 26.71 -12.18
N ALA A 186 23.22 27.11 -13.38
CA ALA A 186 22.56 26.67 -14.63
C ALA A 186 22.62 25.15 -14.82
N LEU A 187 23.76 24.53 -14.51
CA LEU A 187 23.93 23.08 -14.54
C LEU A 187 23.05 22.38 -13.51
N ILE A 188 22.96 22.92 -12.29
CA ILE A 188 22.12 22.42 -11.22
C ILE A 188 20.64 22.48 -11.63
N TRP A 189 20.18 23.63 -12.17
CA TRP A 189 18.79 23.78 -12.63
C TRP A 189 18.43 22.79 -13.74
N LYS A 190 19.32 22.60 -14.73
CA LYS A 190 19.11 21.61 -15.80
C LYS A 190 19.00 20.19 -15.23
N ARG A 191 19.84 19.85 -14.26
CA ARG A 191 19.80 18.54 -13.60
C ARG A 191 18.52 18.37 -12.78
N LEU A 192 18.13 19.40 -12.03
CA LEU A 192 16.89 19.42 -11.23
C LEU A 192 15.67 19.17 -12.11
N GLN A 193 15.55 19.86 -13.26
CA GLN A 193 14.44 19.65 -14.20
C GLN A 193 14.37 18.18 -14.66
N SER A 194 15.51 17.60 -15.08
CA SER A 194 15.54 16.20 -15.51
C SER A 194 15.06 15.23 -14.43
N ILE A 195 15.47 15.49 -13.20
CA ILE A 195 15.11 14.67 -12.06
C ILE A 195 13.63 14.83 -11.70
N LEU A 196 13.08 16.04 -11.73
CA LEU A 196 11.65 16.29 -11.49
C LEU A 196 10.77 15.58 -12.53
N ILE A 197 11.21 15.52 -13.81
CA ILE A 197 10.51 14.76 -14.84
C ILE A 197 10.48 13.26 -14.51
N ILE A 198 11.64 12.70 -14.15
CA ILE A 198 11.72 11.27 -13.78
C ILE A 198 10.88 10.97 -12.55
N LEU A 199 10.96 11.81 -11.52
CA LEU A 199 10.19 11.65 -10.27
C LEU A 199 8.68 11.71 -10.54
N SER A 200 8.23 12.68 -11.35
CA SER A 200 6.81 12.79 -11.71
C SER A 200 6.33 11.55 -12.48
N LEU A 201 7.14 11.01 -13.39
CA LEU A 201 6.82 9.77 -14.10
C LEU A 201 6.66 8.58 -13.14
N VAL A 202 7.59 8.43 -12.20
CA VAL A 202 7.52 7.37 -11.18
C VAL A 202 6.26 7.49 -10.32
N ILE A 203 5.93 8.72 -9.88
CA ILE A 203 4.71 8.96 -9.08
C ILE A 203 3.46 8.61 -9.88
N ILE A 204 3.38 9.02 -11.14
CA ILE A 204 2.24 8.70 -12.02
C ILE A 204 2.08 7.17 -12.16
N VAL A 205 3.17 6.46 -12.44
CA VAL A 205 3.15 5.00 -12.55
C VAL A 205 2.69 4.35 -11.24
N MET A 206 3.21 4.79 -10.09
CA MET A 206 2.79 4.29 -8.78
C MET A 206 1.31 4.55 -8.50
N LEU A 207 0.78 5.72 -8.88
CA LEU A 207 -0.65 6.03 -8.72
C LEU A 207 -1.52 5.13 -9.60
N ILE A 208 -1.13 4.93 -10.85
CA ILE A 208 -1.84 4.03 -11.78
C ILE A 208 -1.86 2.60 -11.19
N LEU A 209 -0.70 2.08 -10.80
CA LEU A 209 -0.59 0.75 -10.18
C LEU A 209 -1.44 0.65 -8.90
N SER A 210 -1.42 1.67 -8.05
CA SER A 210 -2.23 1.71 -6.82
C SER A 210 -3.73 1.64 -7.11
N VAL A 211 -4.20 2.34 -8.16
CA VAL A 211 -5.61 2.29 -8.58
C VAL A 211 -5.95 0.93 -9.18
N VAL A 212 -5.11 0.39 -10.06
CA VAL A 212 -5.34 -0.91 -10.70
C VAL A 212 -5.39 -2.03 -9.66
N ILE A 213 -4.36 -2.11 -8.80
CA ILE A 213 -4.29 -3.12 -7.72
C ILE A 213 -5.44 -2.91 -6.72
N GLY A 214 -5.70 -1.65 -6.35
CA GLY A 214 -6.80 -1.31 -5.46
C GLY A 214 -8.15 -1.81 -5.96
N ASN A 215 -8.46 -1.59 -7.23
CA ASN A 215 -9.72 -2.03 -7.83
C ASN A 215 -9.77 -3.55 -8.02
N SER A 216 -8.65 -4.20 -8.36
CA SER A 216 -8.61 -5.67 -8.51
C SER A 216 -8.88 -6.41 -7.21
N ILE A 217 -8.59 -5.79 -6.06
CA ILE A 217 -8.86 -6.40 -4.74
C ILE A 217 -10.21 -5.94 -4.17
N THR A 218 -10.49 -4.62 -4.21
CA THR A 218 -11.66 -4.08 -3.49
C THR A 218 -12.98 -4.39 -4.16
N LYS A 219 -13.02 -4.47 -5.50
CA LYS A 219 -14.26 -4.75 -6.24
C LYS A 219 -14.77 -6.16 -5.99
N PRO A 220 -13.98 -7.24 -6.16
CA PRO A 220 -14.42 -8.60 -5.84
C PRO A 220 -14.78 -8.80 -4.36
N CYS A 221 -14.03 -8.18 -3.43
CA CYS A 221 -14.37 -8.23 -2.02
C CYS A 221 -15.73 -7.60 -1.70
N GLU A 222 -16.06 -6.47 -2.33
CA GLU A 222 -17.35 -5.82 -2.13
C GLU A 222 -18.50 -6.62 -2.75
N GLU A 223 -18.29 -7.23 -3.93
CA GLU A 223 -19.26 -8.13 -4.57
C GLU A 223 -19.54 -9.36 -3.69
N THR A 224 -18.49 -9.98 -3.14
CA THR A 224 -18.63 -11.11 -2.19
C THR A 224 -19.37 -10.70 -0.92
N LYS A 225 -19.03 -9.55 -0.34
CA LYS A 225 -19.73 -9.02 0.83
C LYS A 225 -21.21 -8.80 0.55
N GLN A 226 -21.54 -8.15 -0.58
CA GLN A 226 -22.94 -7.88 -0.95
C GLN A 226 -23.74 -9.17 -1.15
N ALA A 227 -23.17 -10.17 -1.82
CA ALA A 227 -23.82 -11.48 -2.00
C ALA A 227 -24.07 -12.18 -0.66
N LEU A 228 -23.11 -12.14 0.27
CA LEU A 228 -23.27 -12.68 1.61
C LEU A 228 -24.33 -11.92 2.43
N GLU A 229 -24.35 -10.58 2.35
CA GLU A 229 -25.36 -9.76 3.05
C GLU A 229 -26.77 -10.02 2.51
N GLU A 230 -26.93 -10.24 1.22
CA GLU A 230 -28.22 -10.56 0.61
C GLU A 230 -28.74 -11.93 1.03
N ILE A 231 -27.88 -12.95 1.11
CA ILE A 231 -28.25 -14.27 1.63
C ILE A 231 -28.59 -14.17 3.14
N ALA A 232 -27.85 -13.36 3.91
CA ALA A 232 -28.01 -13.29 5.36
C ALA A 232 -29.20 -12.44 5.82
N LYS A 233 -29.55 -11.39 5.09
CA LYS A 233 -30.54 -10.37 5.51
C LYS A 233 -31.67 -10.13 4.51
N GLY A 234 -31.52 -10.58 3.27
CA GLY A 234 -32.48 -10.45 2.20
C GLY A 234 -33.38 -11.67 2.07
N ASP A 235 -33.95 -11.87 0.87
CA ASP A 235 -34.85 -12.98 0.55
C ASP A 235 -34.15 -14.35 0.41
N GLY A 236 -32.85 -14.43 0.70
CA GLY A 236 -32.08 -15.68 0.64
C GLY A 236 -31.90 -16.20 -0.77
N ASP A 237 -31.76 -15.33 -1.78
CA ASP A 237 -31.58 -15.75 -3.18
C ASP A 237 -30.28 -16.52 -3.39
N LEU A 238 -30.39 -17.83 -3.46
CA LEU A 238 -29.26 -18.76 -3.68
C LEU A 238 -28.94 -18.95 -5.18
N THR A 239 -29.58 -18.22 -6.09
CA THR A 239 -29.31 -18.32 -7.53
C THR A 239 -28.16 -17.46 -7.98
N LYS A 240 -27.76 -16.45 -7.19
CA LYS A 240 -26.65 -15.56 -7.49
C LYS A 240 -25.30 -16.29 -7.43
N GLN A 241 -24.49 -16.07 -8.44
CA GLN A 241 -23.13 -16.58 -8.52
C GLN A 241 -22.14 -15.43 -8.60
N LEU A 242 -21.02 -15.55 -7.90
CA LEU A 242 -19.89 -14.65 -8.03
C LEU A 242 -19.08 -15.00 -9.27
N SER A 243 -18.58 -13.97 -9.96
CA SER A 243 -17.72 -14.15 -11.13
C SER A 243 -16.36 -14.70 -10.71
N VAL A 244 -15.97 -15.85 -11.23
CA VAL A 244 -14.65 -16.46 -11.01
C VAL A 244 -13.74 -15.99 -12.14
N GLN A 245 -12.95 -14.94 -11.89
CA GLN A 245 -12.02 -14.38 -12.87
C GLN A 245 -10.59 -14.49 -12.36
N GLY A 246 -9.75 -15.26 -13.05
CA GLY A 246 -8.35 -15.46 -12.67
C GLY A 246 -8.12 -16.71 -11.81
N SER A 247 -6.99 -16.72 -11.09
CA SER A 247 -6.54 -17.85 -10.26
C SER A 247 -5.93 -17.38 -8.94
N ASP A 248 -6.32 -16.19 -8.48
CA ASP A 248 -5.89 -15.62 -7.20
C ASP A 248 -6.77 -16.09 -6.03
N GLU A 249 -6.43 -15.67 -4.83
CA GLU A 249 -7.15 -16.03 -3.60
C GLU A 249 -8.61 -15.56 -3.63
N LEU A 250 -8.91 -14.46 -4.32
CA LEU A 250 -10.29 -13.94 -4.45
C LEU A 250 -11.12 -14.80 -5.40
N SER A 251 -10.51 -15.31 -6.47
CA SER A 251 -11.14 -16.28 -7.37
C SER A 251 -11.48 -17.58 -6.65
N HIS A 252 -10.58 -18.06 -5.79
CA HIS A 252 -10.85 -19.23 -4.94
C HIS A 252 -11.98 -19.00 -3.93
N ILE A 253 -12.05 -17.79 -3.34
CA ILE A 253 -13.17 -17.42 -2.47
C ILE A 253 -14.49 -17.39 -3.24
N ALA A 254 -14.50 -16.82 -4.44
CA ALA A 254 -15.69 -16.78 -5.29
C ALA A 254 -16.16 -18.20 -5.69
N GLN A 255 -15.22 -19.09 -6.02
CA GLN A 255 -15.52 -20.48 -6.31
C GLN A 255 -16.10 -21.20 -5.08
N ALA A 256 -15.45 -21.09 -3.93
CA ALA A 256 -15.94 -21.71 -2.68
C ALA A 256 -17.33 -21.19 -2.27
N PHE A 257 -17.60 -19.90 -2.50
CA PHE A 257 -18.92 -19.32 -2.30
C PHE A 257 -19.96 -19.94 -3.21
N ASN A 258 -19.67 -20.07 -4.52
CA ASN A 258 -20.57 -20.67 -5.49
C ASN A 258 -20.86 -22.15 -5.15
N GLU A 259 -19.84 -22.90 -4.76
CA GLU A 259 -20.01 -24.29 -4.30
C GLU A 259 -20.87 -24.38 -3.02
N PHE A 260 -20.66 -23.47 -2.10
CA PHE A 260 -21.46 -23.40 -0.86
C PHE A 260 -22.93 -23.11 -1.17
N THR A 261 -23.23 -22.07 -1.96
CA THR A 261 -24.61 -21.73 -2.31
C THR A 261 -25.31 -22.83 -3.08
N GLU A 262 -24.61 -23.51 -3.98
CA GLU A 262 -25.14 -24.66 -4.73
C GLU A 262 -25.47 -25.84 -3.80
N LYS A 263 -24.60 -26.15 -2.83
CA LYS A 263 -24.90 -27.20 -1.81
C LYS A 263 -26.12 -26.85 -0.99
N ILE A 264 -26.27 -25.61 -0.55
CA ILE A 264 -27.45 -25.17 0.21
C ILE A 264 -28.70 -25.29 -0.66
N ARG A 265 -28.64 -24.81 -1.90
CA ARG A 265 -29.77 -24.90 -2.86
C ARG A 265 -30.21 -26.34 -3.05
N HIS A 266 -29.26 -27.26 -3.29
CA HIS A 266 -29.52 -28.68 -3.44
C HIS A 266 -30.15 -29.28 -2.17
N THR A 267 -29.66 -28.90 -0.99
CA THR A 267 -30.23 -29.38 0.29
C THR A 267 -31.67 -28.90 0.46
N ILE A 268 -31.97 -27.63 0.21
CA ILE A 268 -33.34 -27.09 0.27
C ILE A 268 -34.26 -27.80 -0.73
N THR A 269 -33.78 -27.98 -2.00
CA THR A 269 -34.53 -28.69 -3.03
C THR A 269 -34.88 -30.14 -2.62
N ASN A 270 -33.99 -30.81 -1.92
CA ASN A 270 -34.23 -32.17 -1.42
C ASN A 270 -35.14 -32.21 -0.17
N ILE A 271 -35.11 -31.21 0.69
CA ILE A 271 -35.94 -31.15 1.89
C ILE A 271 -37.40 -30.88 1.56
N THR A 272 -37.70 -30.06 0.56
CA THR A 272 -39.08 -29.71 0.16
C THR A 272 -39.95 -30.94 -0.07
N PRO A 273 -39.60 -31.91 -0.95
CA PRO A 273 -40.40 -33.09 -1.18
C PRO A 273 -40.49 -34.01 0.08
N ILE A 274 -39.46 -34.02 0.94
CA ILE A 274 -39.53 -34.75 2.21
C ILE A 274 -40.60 -34.14 3.12
N THR A 275 -40.65 -32.82 3.19
CA THR A 275 -41.66 -32.10 3.98
C THR A 275 -43.07 -32.35 3.45
N ASP A 276 -43.26 -32.37 2.11
CA ASP A 276 -44.54 -32.70 1.50
C ASP A 276 -44.96 -34.14 1.81
N ASN A 277 -44.03 -35.10 1.75
CA ASN A 277 -44.28 -36.51 2.13
C ASN A 277 -44.66 -36.63 3.62
N VAL A 278 -44.02 -35.90 4.54
CA VAL A 278 -44.36 -35.90 5.94
C VAL A 278 -45.76 -35.33 6.13
N ASN A 279 -46.14 -34.24 5.49
CA ASN A 279 -47.47 -33.66 5.52
C ASN A 279 -48.53 -34.65 5.01
N HIS A 280 -48.23 -35.34 3.89
CA HIS A 280 -49.14 -36.36 3.35
C HIS A 280 -49.32 -37.51 4.33
N SER A 281 -48.24 -38.07 4.89
CA SER A 281 -48.29 -39.13 5.91
C SER A 281 -49.02 -38.71 7.17
N ALA A 282 -48.90 -37.47 7.61
CA ALA A 282 -49.62 -36.94 8.77
C ALA A 282 -51.14 -36.88 8.49
N ASN A 283 -51.53 -36.49 7.26
CA ASN A 283 -52.94 -36.48 6.87
C ASN A 283 -53.52 -37.91 6.78
N GLU A 284 -52.75 -38.87 6.19
CA GLU A 284 -53.15 -40.28 6.17
C GLU A 284 -53.31 -40.87 7.57
N LEU A 285 -52.37 -40.56 8.50
CA LEU A 285 -52.43 -40.95 9.88
C LEU A 285 -53.67 -40.40 10.61
N THR A 286 -54.03 -39.15 10.29
CA THR A 286 -55.27 -38.55 10.82
C THR A 286 -56.51 -39.27 10.34
N GLN A 287 -56.59 -39.60 9.06
CA GLN A 287 -57.72 -40.36 8.51
C GLN A 287 -57.77 -41.78 9.10
N LEU A 288 -56.64 -42.48 9.23
CA LEU A 288 -56.56 -43.78 9.83
C LEU A 288 -56.99 -43.76 11.30
N SER A 289 -56.61 -42.76 12.04
CA SER A 289 -57.03 -42.56 13.45
C SER A 289 -58.55 -42.35 13.58
N GLN A 290 -59.15 -41.56 12.65
CA GLN A 290 -60.62 -41.41 12.60
C GLN A 290 -61.32 -42.74 12.28
N HIS A 291 -60.82 -43.45 11.28
CA HIS A 291 -61.36 -44.81 10.92
C HIS A 291 -61.22 -45.77 12.09
N ALA A 292 -60.12 -45.82 12.83
CA ALA A 292 -59.91 -46.63 13.98
C ALA A 292 -60.86 -46.24 15.10
N SER A 293 -61.12 -44.97 15.32
CA SER A 293 -62.12 -44.50 16.33
C SER A 293 -63.51 -44.94 15.97
N ILE A 294 -63.93 -44.81 14.71
CA ILE A 294 -65.27 -45.32 14.26
C ILE A 294 -65.38 -46.85 14.47
N LYS A 295 -64.37 -47.61 14.09
CA LYS A 295 -64.37 -49.05 14.27
C LYS A 295 -64.37 -49.49 15.73
N ALA A 296 -63.70 -48.73 16.62
CA ALA A 296 -63.76 -48.98 18.04
C ALA A 296 -65.15 -48.74 18.61
N LEU A 297 -65.91 -47.73 18.16
CA LEU A 297 -67.31 -47.48 18.53
C LEU A 297 -68.24 -48.59 18.01
N GLU A 298 -68.07 -49.06 16.74
CA GLU A 298 -68.81 -50.20 16.18
C GLU A 298 -68.56 -51.49 17.02
N GLN A 299 -67.32 -51.73 17.39
CA GLN A 299 -66.95 -52.87 18.23
C GLN A 299 -67.51 -52.74 19.60
N GLN A 300 -67.56 -51.59 20.21
CA GLN A 300 -68.25 -51.37 21.53
C GLN A 300 -69.72 -51.71 21.44
N GLN A 301 -70.42 -51.24 20.39
CA GLN A 301 -71.84 -51.54 20.17
C GLN A 301 -72.05 -53.03 19.95
N SER A 302 -71.15 -53.73 19.26
CA SER A 302 -71.24 -55.19 19.09
C SER A 302 -71.02 -55.91 20.39
N VAL A 303 -70.09 -55.48 21.23
CA VAL A 303 -69.85 -56.02 22.56
C VAL A 303 -71.11 -55.85 23.46
N ASP A 304 -71.75 -54.67 23.40
CA ASP A 304 -73.00 -54.39 24.19
C ASP A 304 -74.14 -55.26 23.71
N THR A 305 -74.21 -55.51 22.35
CA THR A 305 -75.20 -56.46 21.77
C THR A 305 -74.95 -57.86 22.28
N VAL A 306 -73.71 -58.37 22.24
CA VAL A 306 -73.35 -59.69 22.79
C VAL A 306 -73.62 -59.80 24.28
N ALA A 307 -73.32 -58.75 25.04
CA ALA A 307 -73.63 -58.74 26.48
C ALA A 307 -75.13 -58.84 26.75
N SER A 308 -75.92 -58.10 25.95
CA SER A 308 -77.41 -58.22 26.04
C SER A 308 -77.93 -59.66 25.69
N ALA A 309 -77.40 -60.23 24.58
CA ALA A 309 -77.77 -61.61 24.20
C ALA A 309 -77.32 -62.64 25.25
N MET A 310 -76.17 -62.45 25.90
CA MET A 310 -75.68 -63.29 26.99
C MET A 310 -76.61 -63.19 28.22
N ASN A 311 -77.14 -62.01 28.53
CA ASN A 311 -78.10 -61.80 29.61
C ASN A 311 -79.45 -62.52 29.30
N GLU A 312 -79.93 -62.44 28.05
CA GLU A 312 -81.12 -63.16 27.62
C GLU A 312 -80.89 -64.67 27.68
N LEU A 313 -79.69 -65.15 27.17
CA LEU A 313 -79.35 -66.57 27.30
C LEU A 313 -79.29 -67.02 28.78
N HIS A 314 -78.77 -66.19 29.70
CA HIS A 314 -78.72 -66.50 31.09
C HIS A 314 -80.15 -66.59 31.70
N ALA A 315 -81.07 -65.66 31.35
CA ALA A 315 -82.45 -65.70 31.75
C ALA A 315 -83.14 -66.93 31.18
N SER A 316 -82.97 -67.26 29.89
CA SER A 316 -83.53 -68.44 29.29
C SER A 316 -82.99 -69.75 29.92
N ASN A 317 -81.72 -69.83 30.24
CA ASN A 317 -81.11 -70.96 30.92
C ASN A 317 -81.74 -71.15 32.34
N GLN A 318 -82.02 -70.01 33.01
CA GLN A 318 -82.66 -70.04 34.31
C GLN A 318 -84.11 -70.55 34.23
N GLU A 319 -84.87 -70.14 33.17
CA GLU A 319 -86.17 -70.65 32.85
C GLU A 319 -86.15 -72.18 32.56
N VAL A 320 -85.22 -72.62 31.75
CA VAL A 320 -85.05 -74.08 31.44
C VAL A 320 -84.72 -74.84 32.73
N ALA A 321 -83.85 -74.34 33.56
CA ALA A 321 -83.50 -74.97 34.85
C ALA A 321 -84.69 -75.04 35.76
N ASN A 322 -85.52 -73.98 35.82
CA ASN A 322 -86.78 -73.98 36.62
C ASN A 322 -87.80 -74.95 36.03
N ALA A 323 -87.96 -75.00 34.68
CA ALA A 323 -88.85 -75.95 34.02
C ALA A 323 -88.43 -77.43 34.27
N ALA A 324 -87.12 -77.69 34.17
CA ALA A 324 -86.54 -78.99 34.45
C ALA A 324 -86.77 -79.41 35.91
N SER A 325 -86.59 -78.48 36.84
CA SER A 325 -86.88 -78.72 38.26
C SER A 325 -88.36 -79.01 38.53
N SER A 326 -89.24 -78.26 37.84
CA SER A 326 -90.68 -78.46 37.93
C SER A 326 -91.13 -79.81 37.32
N ALA A 327 -90.55 -80.21 36.16
CA ALA A 327 -90.76 -81.48 35.55
C ALA A 327 -90.28 -82.65 36.46
N ALA A 328 -89.13 -82.51 37.08
CA ALA A 328 -88.56 -83.48 37.99
C ALA A 328 -89.49 -83.63 39.25
N LYS A 329 -90.02 -82.52 39.79
CA LYS A 329 -91.04 -82.54 40.87
C LYS A 329 -92.34 -83.25 40.44
N ALA A 330 -92.83 -82.95 39.20
CA ALA A 330 -94.00 -83.54 38.68
C ALA A 330 -93.83 -85.07 38.50
N ALA A 331 -92.69 -85.50 37.89
CA ALA A 331 -92.33 -86.91 37.76
C ALA A 331 -92.18 -87.60 39.10
N HIS A 332 -91.57 -86.96 40.08
CA HIS A 332 -91.48 -87.48 41.47
C HIS A 332 -92.89 -87.67 42.13
N THR A 333 -93.77 -86.69 41.93
CA THR A 333 -95.16 -86.72 42.43
C THR A 333 -95.92 -87.80 41.70
N ALA A 334 -95.85 -87.96 40.43
CA ALA A 334 -96.47 -89.03 39.65
C ALA A 334 -95.99 -90.42 40.09
N SER A 335 -94.62 -90.54 40.28
CA SER A 335 -94.03 -91.81 40.79
C SER A 335 -94.55 -92.14 42.22
N SER A 336 -94.68 -91.14 43.12
CA SER A 336 -95.21 -91.31 44.44
C SER A 336 -96.67 -91.70 44.41
N LYS A 337 -97.52 -91.06 43.59
CA LYS A 337 -98.89 -91.44 43.37
C LYS A 337 -99.06 -92.81 42.73
N GLY A 338 -98.17 -93.13 41.79
CA GLY A 338 -98.12 -94.47 41.17
C GLY A 338 -97.82 -95.60 42.22
N LYS A 339 -96.90 -95.31 43.16
CA LYS A 339 -96.57 -96.25 44.26
C LYS A 339 -97.71 -96.35 45.19
N GLU A 340 -98.46 -95.26 45.54
CA GLU A 340 -99.61 -95.20 46.36
C GLU A 340 -100.80 -96.02 45.79
N GLY A 341 -101.03 -95.78 44.48
CA GLY A 341 -101.96 -96.52 43.62
C GLY A 341 -101.65 -97.99 43.60
N SER A 342 -100.37 -98.40 43.39
CA SER A 342 -99.96 -99.81 43.47
C SER A 342 -100.11 -100.46 44.78
N SER A 343 -99.97 -99.63 45.90
CA SER A 343 -100.27 -100.16 47.30
C SER A 343 -101.72 -100.37 47.56
N VAL A 344 -102.56 -99.59 46.93
CA VAL A 344 -104.00 -99.77 47.03
C VAL A 344 -104.48 -101.02 46.28
N ILE A 345 -103.98 -101.29 45.12
CA ILE A 345 -104.34 -102.46 44.34
C ILE A 345 -103.73 -103.74 44.86
N GLY A 346 -102.63 -103.66 45.65
CA GLY A 346 -102.08 -104.89 46.33
C GLY A 346 -102.67 -105.21 47.60
N LYS A 347 -103.70 -104.46 48.05
CA LYS A 347 -104.55 -104.74 49.31
C LYS A 347 -105.95 -105.09 48.98
N ALA A 348 -106.36 -105.21 47.67
CA ALA A 348 -107.68 -105.82 47.28
C ALA A 348 -107.43 -107.16 46.74
#